data_ab00ea4863f40ba41d3b8780073b69d5
#
_entry.id   ab00ea4863f40ba41d3b8780073b69d5
#
_cell.length_a   1.000
_cell.length_b   1.000
_cell.length_c   1.000
_cell.angle_alpha   90.00
_cell.angle_beta   90.00
_cell.angle_gamma   90.00
#
_symmetry.space_group_name_H-M   'P 1'
#
loop_
_entity.id
_entity.type
_entity.pdbx_description
1 polymer ?
#
loop_
_entity_poly.entity_id
_entity_poly.type
_entity_poly.pdbx_seq_one_letter_code
_entity_poly.pdbx_strand_id
1 'polypeptide(L)'
;MNYDLKKILDDRNLDLNKCIKSTDDIMQQLAMDVFSGIHIDQLQVALISSVMNVADLYRCKKFSILLLKSALAQLESEHFIETGGKLN
;
A
#
# COMPACT_ATOMS: atom_id res chain seq x y z
N MET A 1 4.25 -9.00 -0.03
CA MET A 1 3.80 -7.97 0.91
C MET A 1 4.38 -8.27 2.27
N ASN A 2 5.15 -7.36 2.83
CA ASN A 2 6.00 -7.64 3.98
C ASN A 2 5.55 -7.00 5.28
N TYR A 3 4.71 -5.97 5.25
CA TYR A 3 4.11 -5.52 6.48
C TYR A 3 3.08 -6.57 6.93
N ASP A 4 2.73 -6.60 8.18
CA ASP A 4 1.98 -7.68 8.82
C ASP A 4 0.54 -7.80 8.27
N LEU A 5 0.46 -7.97 6.95
CA LEU A 5 -0.78 -7.99 6.19
C LEU A 5 -1.68 -9.15 6.61
N LYS A 6 -1.10 -10.32 6.76
CA LYS A 6 -1.87 -11.51 7.14
C LYS A 6 -2.56 -11.29 8.48
N LYS A 7 -1.83 -10.76 9.47
CA LYS A 7 -2.41 -10.46 10.78
C LYS A 7 -3.52 -9.42 10.68
N ILE A 8 -3.31 -8.36 9.92
CA ILE A 8 -4.31 -7.31 9.73
C ILE A 8 -5.59 -7.90 9.11
N LEU A 9 -5.44 -8.76 8.10
CA LEU A 9 -6.58 -9.39 7.45
C LEU A 9 -7.28 -10.40 8.36
N ASP A 10 -6.51 -11.22 9.10
CA ASP A 10 -7.04 -12.20 10.04
C ASP A 10 -7.81 -11.51 11.16
N ASP A 11 -7.29 -10.43 11.72
CA ASP A 11 -7.94 -9.66 12.77
C ASP A 11 -9.29 -9.10 12.33
N ARG A 12 -9.47 -8.89 11.03
CA ARG A 12 -10.70 -8.39 10.44
C ARG A 12 -11.54 -9.46 9.76
N ASN A 13 -11.10 -10.71 9.82
CA ASN A 13 -11.76 -11.83 9.15
C ASN A 13 -11.92 -11.60 7.64
N LEU A 14 -10.86 -11.10 7.01
CA LEU A 14 -10.81 -10.81 5.58
C LEU A 14 -10.01 -11.88 4.83
N ASP A 15 -10.32 -12.07 3.53
CA ASP A 15 -9.71 -13.10 2.70
C ASP A 15 -8.40 -12.60 2.07
N LEU A 16 -7.28 -13.23 2.45
CA LEU A 16 -5.96 -12.90 1.93
C LEU A 16 -5.87 -13.11 0.41
N ASN A 17 -6.45 -14.20 -0.10
CA ASN A 17 -6.38 -14.51 -1.54
C ASN A 17 -7.09 -13.45 -2.39
N LYS A 18 -8.24 -12.96 -1.91
CA LYS A 18 -8.93 -11.86 -2.59
C LYS A 18 -8.13 -10.58 -2.57
N CYS A 19 -7.45 -10.31 -1.45
CA CYS A 19 -6.57 -9.15 -1.34
C CYS A 19 -5.40 -9.24 -2.32
N ILE A 20 -4.75 -10.40 -2.42
CA ILE A 20 -3.65 -10.62 -3.36
C ILE A 20 -4.11 -10.44 -4.80
N LYS A 21 -5.27 -11.00 -5.15
CA LYS A 21 -5.83 -10.84 -6.50
C LYS A 21 -6.09 -9.38 -6.83
N SER A 22 -6.69 -8.63 -5.92
CA SER A 22 -6.94 -7.20 -6.10
C SER A 22 -5.63 -6.43 -6.27
N THR A 23 -4.61 -6.77 -5.49
CA THR A 23 -3.28 -6.16 -5.60
C THR A 23 -2.68 -6.44 -6.98
N ASP A 24 -2.76 -7.67 -7.45
CA ASP A 24 -2.25 -8.04 -8.78
C ASP A 24 -2.95 -7.27 -9.89
N ASP A 25 -4.27 -7.11 -9.80
CA ASP A 25 -5.04 -6.34 -10.77
C ASP A 25 -4.59 -4.87 -10.81
N ILE A 26 -4.38 -4.27 -9.64
CA ILE A 26 -3.88 -2.89 -9.53
C ILE A 26 -2.47 -2.79 -10.13
N MET A 27 -1.59 -3.74 -9.82
CA MET A 27 -0.21 -3.73 -10.32
C MET A 27 -0.15 -3.89 -11.83
N GLN A 28 -1.04 -4.71 -12.42
CA GLN A 28 -1.13 -4.84 -13.88
C GLN A 28 -1.54 -3.51 -14.52
N GLN A 29 -2.54 -2.83 -13.95
CA GLN A 29 -2.97 -1.53 -14.46
C GLN A 29 -1.86 -0.48 -14.35
N LEU A 30 -1.13 -0.47 -13.23
CA LEU A 30 0.00 0.44 -13.05
C LEU A 30 1.10 0.18 -14.08
N ALA A 31 1.39 -1.08 -14.38
CA ALA A 31 2.39 -1.43 -15.38
C ALA A 31 1.98 -0.91 -16.75
N MET A 32 0.72 -1.02 -17.11
CA MET A 32 0.19 -0.48 -18.37
C MET A 32 0.29 1.04 -18.41
N ASP A 33 -0.01 1.72 -17.33
CA ASP A 33 0.06 3.18 -17.24
C ASP A 33 1.50 3.68 -17.39
N VAL A 34 2.46 3.02 -16.73
CA VAL A 34 3.89 3.34 -16.86
C VAL A 34 4.34 3.12 -18.30
N PHE A 35 3.93 2.02 -18.91
CA PHE A 35 4.25 1.71 -20.31
C PHE A 35 3.69 2.78 -21.25
N SER A 36 2.53 3.37 -20.92
CA SER A 36 1.90 4.45 -21.68
C SER A 36 2.57 5.81 -21.46
N GLY A 37 3.56 5.91 -20.58
CA GLY A 37 4.32 7.13 -20.34
C GLY A 37 3.94 7.92 -19.09
N ILE A 38 3.06 7.40 -18.24
CA ILE A 38 2.71 8.06 -16.99
C ILE A 38 3.83 7.82 -15.96
N HIS A 39 4.30 8.89 -15.34
CA HIS A 39 5.40 8.81 -14.38
C HIS A 39 4.98 8.05 -13.12
N ILE A 40 5.86 7.17 -12.62
CA ILE A 40 5.56 6.34 -11.44
C ILE A 40 5.25 7.17 -10.19
N ASP A 41 5.87 8.31 -10.02
CA ASP A 41 5.60 9.19 -8.88
C ASP A 41 4.16 9.70 -8.89
N GLN A 42 3.65 10.04 -10.08
CA GLN A 42 2.25 10.45 -10.25
C GLN A 42 1.30 9.31 -9.87
N LEU A 43 1.64 8.09 -10.25
CA LEU A 43 0.84 6.91 -9.90
C LEU A 43 0.85 6.64 -8.40
N GLN A 44 1.98 6.84 -7.72
CA GLN A 44 2.05 6.70 -6.26
C GLN A 44 1.17 7.73 -5.56
N VAL A 45 1.20 8.99 -6.00
CA VAL A 45 0.31 10.03 -5.46
C VAL A 45 -1.14 9.64 -5.66
N ALA A 46 -1.49 9.13 -6.84
CA ALA A 46 -2.85 8.69 -7.15
C ALA A 46 -3.30 7.55 -6.23
N LEU A 47 -2.42 6.58 -5.96
CA LEU A 47 -2.72 5.46 -5.06
C LEU A 47 -3.00 5.94 -3.64
N ILE A 48 -2.14 6.79 -3.11
CA ILE A 48 -2.32 7.33 -1.74
C ILE A 48 -3.59 8.18 -1.67
N SER A 49 -3.82 9.01 -2.67
CA SER A 49 -5.05 9.81 -2.76
C SER A 49 -6.30 8.92 -2.79
N SER A 50 -6.22 7.78 -3.49
CA SER A 50 -7.31 6.82 -3.53
C SER A 50 -7.60 6.22 -2.16
N VAL A 51 -6.56 5.87 -1.41
CA VAL A 51 -6.71 5.37 -0.02
C VAL A 51 -7.41 6.42 0.83
N MET A 52 -7.00 7.68 0.74
CA MET A 52 -7.62 8.76 1.52
C MET A 52 -9.08 8.98 1.12
N ASN A 53 -9.39 8.92 -0.16
CA ASN A 53 -10.76 9.04 -0.65
C ASN A 53 -11.65 7.90 -0.15
N VAL A 54 -11.13 6.68 -0.16
CA VAL A 54 -11.84 5.51 0.40
C VAL A 54 -12.09 5.69 1.89
N ALA A 55 -11.07 6.15 2.63
CA ALA A 55 -11.19 6.39 4.06
C ALA A 55 -12.30 7.38 4.39
N ASP A 56 -12.42 8.44 3.59
CA ASP A 56 -13.44 9.46 3.76
C ASP A 56 -14.82 8.97 3.33
N LEU A 57 -14.89 8.41 2.12
CA LEU A 57 -16.16 7.98 1.52
C LEU A 57 -16.84 6.85 2.30
N TYR A 58 -16.05 5.87 2.75
CA TYR A 58 -16.55 4.71 3.48
C TYR A 58 -16.40 4.83 4.99
N ARG A 59 -15.97 5.99 5.48
CA ARG A 59 -15.83 6.30 6.92
C ARG A 59 -14.96 5.28 7.67
N CYS A 60 -13.84 4.88 7.05
CA CYS A 60 -12.92 3.90 7.63
C CYS A 60 -11.53 4.50 7.92
N LYS A 61 -11.49 5.78 8.35
CA LYS A 61 -10.22 6.48 8.61
C LYS A 61 -9.34 5.76 9.62
N LYS A 62 -9.96 5.21 10.68
CA LYS A 62 -9.20 4.51 11.73
C LYS A 62 -8.42 3.32 11.16
N PHE A 63 -9.07 2.51 10.33
CA PHE A 63 -8.41 1.37 9.68
C PHE A 63 -7.37 1.83 8.66
N SER A 64 -7.68 2.87 7.88
CA SER A 64 -6.74 3.43 6.92
C SER A 64 -5.48 3.96 7.60
N ILE A 65 -5.62 4.62 8.75
CA ILE A 65 -4.47 5.07 9.56
C ILE A 65 -3.63 3.86 10.00
N LEU A 66 -4.26 2.80 10.48
CA LEU A 66 -3.56 1.59 10.88
C LEU A 66 -2.75 1.01 9.72
N LEU A 67 -3.37 0.87 8.54
CA LEU A 67 -2.71 0.34 7.35
C LEU A 67 -1.53 1.21 6.93
N LEU A 68 -1.73 2.52 6.86
CA LEU A 68 -0.69 3.45 6.42
C LEU A 68 0.48 3.47 7.40
N LYS A 69 0.20 3.46 8.70
CA LYS A 69 1.27 3.40 9.72
C LYS A 69 2.06 2.09 9.62
N SER A 70 1.37 0.96 9.43
CA SER A 70 2.03 -0.34 9.29
C SER A 70 2.90 -0.39 8.03
N ALA A 71 2.40 0.11 6.92
CA ALA A 71 3.14 0.16 5.67
C ALA A 71 4.35 1.10 5.78
N LEU A 72 4.17 2.28 6.40
CA LEU A 72 5.26 3.24 6.59
C LEU A 72 6.37 2.64 7.47
N ALA A 73 6.01 1.99 8.57
CA ALA A 73 6.97 1.35 9.46
C ALA A 73 7.79 0.28 8.70
N GLN A 74 7.14 -0.50 7.84
CA GLN A 74 7.81 -1.51 7.03
C GLN A 74 8.79 -0.87 6.04
N LEU A 75 8.35 0.18 5.33
CA LEU A 75 9.20 0.89 4.37
C LEU A 75 10.42 1.52 5.05
N GLU A 76 10.22 2.14 6.20
CA GLU A 76 11.31 2.74 6.96
C GLU A 76 12.32 1.68 7.41
N SER A 77 11.84 0.52 7.89
CA SER A 77 12.69 -0.60 8.29
C SER A 77 13.50 -1.14 7.11
N GLU A 78 12.87 -1.34 5.97
CA GLU A 78 13.54 -1.80 4.75
C GLU A 78 14.58 -0.79 4.28
N HIS A 79 14.23 0.48 4.26
CA HIS A 79 15.15 1.55 3.86
C HIS A 79 16.35 1.61 4.79
N PHE A 80 16.12 1.49 6.10
CA PHE A 80 17.20 1.46 7.09
C PHE A 80 18.19 0.31 6.82
N ILE A 81 17.68 -0.88 6.52
CA ILE A 81 18.50 -2.05 6.20
C ILE A 81 19.27 -1.81 4.90
N GLU A 82 18.61 -1.34 3.86
CA GLU A 82 19.19 -1.11 2.53
C GLU A 82 20.30 -0.05 2.56
N THR A 83 20.16 0.95 3.43
CA THR A 83 21.15 2.04 3.53
C THR A 83 22.23 1.77 4.60
N GLY A 84 22.25 0.59 5.20
CA GLY A 84 23.20 0.25 6.26
C GLY A 84 23.01 1.10 7.51
N GLY A 85 21.77 1.52 7.78
CA GLY A 85 21.44 2.35 8.94
C GLY A 85 21.59 3.84 8.72
N LYS A 86 21.81 4.28 7.48
CA LYS A 86 21.88 5.71 7.13
C LYS A 86 20.52 6.18 6.62
N LEU A 87 20.01 7.25 7.21
CA LEU A 87 18.79 7.91 6.77
C LEU A 87 19.17 9.01 5.78
N ASN A 88 18.71 8.85 4.56
CA ASN A 88 18.90 9.86 3.52
C ASN A 88 17.57 10.52 3.21
#